data_0ab0bfc86b282f890fa3743eb7eecd83
#
_entry.id   0ab0bfc86b282f890fa3743eb7eecd83
#
_cell.length_a   1.000
_cell.length_b   1.000
_cell.length_c   1.000
_cell.angle_alpha   90.00
_cell.angle_beta   90.00
_cell.angle_gamma   90.00
#
_symmetry.space_group_name_H-M   'P 1'
#
loop_
_entity.id
_entity.type
_entity.pdbx_description
1 polymer ?
#
loop_
_entity_poly.entity_id
_entity_poly.type
_entity_poly.pdbx_seq_one_letter_code
_entity_poly.pdbx_strand_id
1 'polypeptide(L)'
;MLSSSTRRAALKSGGGDHGKFISGALKSSSYLFLVGAETGSLTSLTSSSRSCKYSSSSQNHHYSTRNIGGGGVKGLLGGTTTTNFSPSSFLNHHQHQHRNYNNNNNRSRGLVEKRRQFSTKVTLPDLPYDFSALEPIIDAQIMEIHHSKHHNTYVTNLNVTLEKLTEAEAKNDVAAMIALQPNLKFNGGGHENHSLFWKVLQPKKEYSDPSGELKRMIERDFGSFENMKQKFASQTVAVQGSGWGWLGLNKETKTLHVVTTANQDPCITTGLVPVFGVDVWEHAYYLQYKNLRPDYVNKVWEIVNWKQVEENLVKALI
;
A
#
# COMPACT_ATOMS: atom_id res chain seq x y z
N MET A 1 14.84 -31.93 -66.69
CA MET A 1 15.07 -30.92 -67.78
C MET A 1 15.18 -29.60 -67.06
N LEU A 2 16.41 -29.12 -66.85
CA LEU A 2 17.09 -28.00 -67.53
C LEU A 2 16.40 -26.67 -67.27
N SER A 3 17.00 -25.56 -66.82
CA SER A 3 18.38 -25.13 -66.55
C SER A 3 18.30 -23.71 -65.97
N SER A 4 19.04 -23.39 -64.95
CA SER A 4 20.12 -22.42 -64.87
C SER A 4 19.97 -21.10 -65.58
N SER A 5 20.15 -19.97 -64.90
CA SER A 5 21.16 -18.99 -65.29
C SER A 5 21.38 -17.89 -64.26
N THR A 6 22.60 -17.86 -63.83
CA THR A 6 23.36 -16.87 -63.09
C THR A 6 23.67 -15.64 -63.98
N ARG A 7 23.65 -14.42 -63.45
CA ARG A 7 24.67 -13.39 -63.87
C ARG A 7 24.95 -12.35 -62.79
N ARG A 8 26.24 -12.25 -62.47
CA ARG A 8 26.98 -11.21 -61.77
C ARG A 8 27.28 -10.06 -62.75
N ALA A 9 27.46 -8.86 -62.18
CA ALA A 9 28.48 -7.85 -62.51
C ALA A 9 28.25 -6.63 -61.63
N ALA A 10 29.13 -6.22 -60.81
CA ALA A 10 30.49 -5.68 -60.81
C ALA A 10 30.50 -4.14 -60.74
N LEU A 11 30.98 -3.66 -59.63
CA LEU A 11 31.90 -2.54 -59.34
C LEU A 11 31.90 -1.32 -60.27
N LYS A 12 31.80 -0.12 -59.63
CA LYS A 12 32.79 0.96 -59.83
C LYS A 12 32.88 1.92 -58.66
N SER A 13 34.08 2.19 -58.29
CA SER A 13 34.73 3.04 -57.32
C SER A 13 34.78 4.52 -57.75
N GLY A 14 34.92 5.41 -56.79
CA GLY A 14 35.44 6.79 -56.90
C GLY A 14 34.88 7.57 -55.69
N GLY A 15 35.59 8.12 -54.75
CA GLY A 15 36.88 8.71 -54.73
C GLY A 15 36.81 10.16 -54.29
N GLY A 16 37.28 10.45 -53.04
CA GLY A 16 37.74 11.79 -52.60
C GLY A 16 36.64 12.74 -52.09
N ASP A 17 36.74 13.42 -50.98
CA ASP A 17 37.81 14.29 -50.54
C ASP A 17 37.55 14.84 -49.11
N HIS A 18 38.58 15.31 -48.50
CA HIS A 18 38.80 15.90 -47.19
C HIS A 18 37.84 17.00 -46.69
N GLY A 19 37.57 17.04 -45.38
CA GLY A 19 37.65 18.36 -44.80
C GLY A 19 36.79 18.67 -43.57
N LYS A 20 37.46 18.76 -42.45
CA LYS A 20 37.28 19.67 -41.31
C LYS A 20 36.43 19.24 -40.12
N PHE A 21 37.15 18.93 -39.07
CA PHE A 21 36.79 19.08 -37.67
C PHE A 21 36.24 20.47 -37.38
N ILE A 22 35.05 20.56 -36.74
CA ILE A 22 34.69 21.70 -35.94
C ILE A 22 34.13 21.18 -34.59
N SER A 23 34.89 21.48 -33.55
CA SER A 23 34.54 21.45 -32.15
C SER A 23 33.36 22.40 -31.89
N GLY A 24 32.26 21.90 -31.35
CA GLY A 24 31.08 22.69 -30.94
C GLY A 24 30.74 22.43 -29.50
N ALA A 25 31.02 23.43 -28.68
CA ALA A 25 30.86 23.47 -27.23
C ALA A 25 29.42 23.22 -26.74
N LEU A 26 29.36 22.49 -25.66
CA LEU A 26 28.19 22.38 -24.76
C LEU A 26 27.71 23.77 -24.31
N LYS A 27 26.48 24.14 -24.63
CA LYS A 27 25.78 25.25 -24.00
C LYS A 27 24.74 24.68 -23.03
N SER A 28 25.04 24.81 -21.76
CA SER A 28 24.08 24.64 -20.67
C SER A 28 23.01 25.74 -20.78
N SER A 29 21.75 25.37 -20.89
CA SER A 29 20.61 26.31 -20.88
C SER A 29 19.96 26.26 -19.50
N SER A 30 20.30 27.25 -18.68
CA SER A 30 19.61 27.51 -17.42
C SER A 30 18.30 28.24 -17.74
N TYR A 31 17.16 27.64 -17.44
CA TYR A 31 15.86 28.32 -17.49
C TYR A 31 15.66 29.11 -16.21
N LEU A 32 15.80 30.44 -16.35
CA LEU A 32 15.45 31.42 -15.34
C LEU A 32 13.95 31.72 -15.49
N PHE A 33 13.15 31.45 -14.46
CA PHE A 33 11.76 31.92 -14.41
C PHE A 33 11.74 33.41 -14.09
N LEU A 34 11.34 34.22 -15.08
CA LEU A 34 11.06 35.64 -14.90
C LEU A 34 9.60 35.78 -14.44
N VAL A 35 9.40 36.25 -13.21
CA VAL A 35 8.09 36.69 -12.72
C VAL A 35 7.88 38.12 -13.24
N GLY A 36 7.00 38.27 -14.22
CA GLY A 36 6.55 39.57 -14.70
C GLY A 36 5.51 40.17 -13.76
N ALA A 37 5.84 41.30 -13.16
CA ALA A 37 4.90 42.18 -12.46
C ALA A 37 4.28 43.14 -13.48
N GLU A 38 2.99 43.01 -13.71
CA GLU A 38 2.22 44.07 -14.40
C GLU A 38 1.41 44.87 -13.40
N THR A 39 1.68 46.18 -13.36
CA THR A 39 0.94 47.21 -12.66
C THR A 39 -0.27 47.63 -13.50
N GLY A 40 -1.47 47.48 -12.98
CA GLY A 40 -2.71 47.90 -13.63
C GLY A 40 -3.76 48.35 -12.61
N SER A 41 -3.85 49.66 -12.48
CA SER A 41 -4.99 50.58 -12.17
C SER A 41 -6.14 50.10 -11.28
N LEU A 42 -6.27 50.79 -10.14
CA LEU A 42 -7.42 50.77 -9.22
C LEU A 42 -8.70 51.34 -9.90
N THR A 43 -9.78 50.56 -9.87
CA THR A 43 -11.14 51.09 -9.86
C THR A 43 -11.90 50.43 -8.70
N SER A 44 -12.39 51.32 -7.81
CA SER A 44 -13.16 50.98 -6.63
C SER A 44 -14.56 50.48 -7.01
N LEU A 45 -14.93 49.29 -6.53
CA LEU A 45 -16.32 48.88 -6.44
C LEU A 45 -16.59 48.37 -5.01
N THR A 46 -17.51 49.07 -4.36
CA THR A 46 -18.03 48.81 -3.02
C THR A 46 -18.73 47.48 -2.96
N SER A 47 -18.25 46.56 -2.16
CA SER A 47 -18.93 45.29 -1.87
C SER A 47 -19.74 45.39 -0.59
N SER A 48 -21.04 45.16 -0.72
CA SER A 48 -21.98 44.93 0.36
C SER A 48 -21.69 43.62 1.09
N SER A 49 -21.30 43.74 2.35
CA SER A 49 -21.12 42.61 3.26
C SER A 49 -22.48 42.06 3.71
N ARG A 50 -22.85 40.85 3.26
CA ARG A 50 -23.91 40.05 3.90
C ARG A 50 -23.28 39.12 4.93
N SER A 51 -23.47 39.47 6.20
CA SER A 51 -23.17 38.67 7.36
C SER A 51 -24.12 37.46 7.43
N CYS A 52 -23.58 36.23 7.31
CA CYS A 52 -24.30 35.01 7.61
C CYS A 52 -24.10 34.66 9.09
N LYS A 53 -25.15 34.88 9.89
CA LYS A 53 -25.18 34.49 11.31
C LYS A 53 -25.35 32.98 11.42
N TYR A 54 -24.37 32.31 11.94
CA TYR A 54 -24.46 30.91 12.35
C TYR A 54 -25.07 30.88 13.76
N SER A 55 -26.28 30.32 13.91
CA SER A 55 -26.90 30.07 15.18
C SER A 55 -26.50 28.68 15.67
N SER A 56 -25.72 28.63 16.75
CA SER A 56 -25.41 27.42 17.50
C SER A 56 -26.59 27.07 18.41
N SER A 57 -27.29 25.98 18.13
CA SER A 57 -28.21 25.35 19.06
C SER A 57 -27.48 24.25 19.84
N SER A 58 -27.18 24.56 21.09
CA SER A 58 -26.71 23.58 22.08
C SER A 58 -27.91 22.76 22.59
N GLN A 59 -27.96 21.48 22.31
CA GLN A 59 -28.87 20.54 22.97
C GLN A 59 -28.16 19.89 24.15
N ASN A 60 -28.58 20.30 25.35
CA ASN A 60 -28.23 19.66 26.61
C ASN A 60 -29.04 18.37 26.76
N HIS A 61 -28.39 17.21 26.77
CA HIS A 61 -29.00 15.99 27.22
C HIS A 61 -28.77 15.83 28.74
N HIS A 62 -29.87 15.99 29.51
CA HIS A 62 -29.92 15.64 30.92
C HIS A 62 -29.89 14.11 31.08
N TYR A 63 -28.90 13.59 31.76
CA TYR A 63 -28.95 12.24 32.33
C TYR A 63 -29.66 12.28 33.68
N SER A 64 -30.85 11.66 33.72
CA SER A 64 -31.64 11.43 34.92
C SER A 64 -31.11 10.18 35.67
N THR A 65 -30.52 10.39 36.84
CA THR A 65 -30.19 9.33 37.79
C THR A 65 -31.46 8.93 38.54
N ARG A 66 -31.95 7.72 38.34
CA ARG A 66 -32.97 7.12 39.21
C ARG A 66 -32.32 6.33 40.35
N ASN A 67 -32.41 6.88 41.53
CA ASN A 67 -32.24 6.16 42.81
C ASN A 67 -33.42 5.18 43.00
N ILE A 68 -33.09 3.91 43.24
CA ILE A 68 -34.08 2.96 43.82
C ILE A 68 -33.53 2.49 45.17
N GLY A 69 -34.34 2.77 46.16
CA GLY A 69 -34.07 2.60 47.56
C GLY A 69 -34.15 1.16 48.08
N GLY A 70 -33.71 1.03 49.25
CA GLY A 70 -33.45 -0.05 50.12
C GLY A 70 -34.50 -1.12 50.33
N GLY A 71 -34.02 -2.26 50.76
CA GLY A 71 -34.75 -3.36 51.34
C GLY A 71 -33.83 -4.16 52.26
N GLY A 72 -33.91 -3.88 53.52
CA GLY A 72 -33.20 -4.63 54.53
C GLY A 72 -33.87 -5.96 54.82
N VAL A 73 -33.09 -7.00 55.10
CA VAL A 73 -33.55 -8.19 55.82
C VAL A 73 -32.51 -8.56 56.89
N LYS A 74 -33.08 -8.72 58.10
CA LYS A 74 -32.40 -9.08 59.34
C LYS A 74 -32.05 -10.57 59.40
N GLY A 75 -30.88 -10.87 59.95
CA GLY A 75 -30.67 -11.85 61.05
C GLY A 75 -30.64 -13.33 60.74
N LEU A 76 -29.54 -13.97 61.10
CA LEU A 76 -29.58 -15.06 62.12
C LEU A 76 -28.17 -15.52 62.47
N LEU A 77 -28.02 -15.73 63.77
CA LEU A 77 -26.87 -16.19 64.55
C LEU A 77 -26.38 -17.60 64.18
N GLY A 78 -25.08 -17.85 64.39
CA GLY A 78 -24.63 -19.11 65.01
C GLY A 78 -23.57 -19.87 64.25
N GLY A 79 -22.41 -20.07 64.88
CA GLY A 79 -21.50 -21.15 64.54
C GLY A 79 -20.02 -20.78 64.63
N THR A 80 -19.48 -20.66 65.84
CA THR A 80 -18.04 -20.68 66.12
C THR A 80 -17.49 -22.08 65.96
N THR A 81 -16.68 -22.31 64.92
CA THR A 81 -15.81 -23.50 64.87
C THR A 81 -14.33 -22.99 64.84
N THR A 82 -13.69 -23.14 65.95
CA THR A 82 -12.24 -22.99 66.12
C THR A 82 -11.55 -24.15 65.47
N THR A 83 -10.90 -23.91 64.33
CA THR A 83 -9.97 -24.88 63.73
C THR A 83 -8.55 -24.44 64.10
N ASN A 84 -7.88 -25.31 64.89
CA ASN A 84 -6.46 -25.19 65.22
C ASN A 84 -5.61 -25.34 63.96
N PHE A 85 -4.97 -24.26 63.51
CA PHE A 85 -3.97 -24.31 62.46
C PHE A 85 -2.57 -24.49 63.07
N SER A 86 -1.91 -25.62 62.73
CA SER A 86 -0.55 -25.91 63.08
C SER A 86 0.43 -25.06 62.27
N PRO A 87 1.52 -24.51 62.88
CA PRO A 87 2.43 -23.57 62.21
C PRO A 87 3.30 -24.17 61.10
N SER A 88 3.27 -25.47 60.87
CA SER A 88 4.13 -26.15 59.87
C SER A 88 3.64 -26.07 58.42
N SER A 89 2.43 -25.62 58.16
CA SER A 89 1.89 -25.51 56.77
C SER A 89 2.24 -24.23 56.04
N PHE A 90 2.68 -23.17 56.72
CA PHE A 90 3.03 -21.90 56.08
C PHE A 90 4.39 -21.86 55.38
N LEU A 91 5.36 -22.65 55.80
CA LEU A 91 6.70 -22.67 55.21
C LEU A 91 6.78 -23.37 53.87
N ASN A 92 5.94 -24.36 53.61
CA ASN A 92 5.95 -25.07 52.33
C ASN A 92 5.21 -24.33 51.19
N HIS A 93 4.26 -23.42 51.52
CA HIS A 93 3.54 -22.67 50.50
C HIS A 93 4.39 -21.53 49.88
N HIS A 94 5.33 -20.94 50.68
CA HIS A 94 6.21 -19.88 50.16
C HIS A 94 7.30 -20.42 49.25
N GLN A 95 7.83 -21.64 49.47
CA GLN A 95 8.83 -22.20 48.59
C GLN A 95 8.29 -22.64 47.22
N HIS A 96 7.02 -23.07 47.15
CA HIS A 96 6.38 -23.42 45.87
C HIS A 96 6.03 -22.21 45.03
N GLN A 97 5.67 -21.07 45.63
CA GLN A 97 5.40 -19.85 44.87
C GLN A 97 6.67 -19.21 44.31
N HIS A 98 7.79 -19.22 45.04
CA HIS A 98 9.06 -18.74 44.52
C HIS A 98 9.63 -19.58 43.37
N ARG A 99 9.44 -20.90 43.36
CA ARG A 99 9.86 -21.77 42.24
C ARG A 99 9.00 -21.52 40.99
N ASN A 100 7.70 -21.32 41.11
CA ASN A 100 6.83 -21.03 40.00
C ASN A 100 7.06 -19.61 39.43
N TYR A 101 7.38 -18.62 40.27
CA TYR A 101 7.69 -17.27 39.81
C TYR A 101 8.99 -17.20 38.99
N ASN A 102 10.04 -17.92 39.41
CA ASN A 102 11.29 -17.99 38.67
C ASN A 102 11.19 -18.78 37.36
N ASN A 103 10.35 -19.83 37.29
CA ASN A 103 10.13 -20.59 36.05
C ASN A 103 9.33 -19.79 35.02
N ASN A 104 8.36 -18.95 35.42
CA ASN A 104 7.62 -18.10 34.51
C ASN A 104 8.49 -16.95 33.97
N ASN A 105 9.40 -16.39 34.78
CA ASN A 105 10.34 -15.37 34.31
C ASN A 105 11.34 -15.90 33.28
N ASN A 106 11.80 -17.16 33.43
CA ASN A 106 12.70 -17.79 32.46
C ASN A 106 11.96 -18.17 31.14
N ARG A 107 10.68 -18.57 31.21
CA ARG A 107 9.85 -18.80 30.01
C ARG A 107 9.57 -17.50 29.28
N SER A 108 9.26 -16.42 30.01
CA SER A 108 9.01 -15.09 29.43
C SER A 108 10.27 -14.50 28.78
N ARG A 109 11.45 -14.67 29.41
CA ARG A 109 12.74 -14.26 28.82
C ARG A 109 13.06 -15.02 27.54
N GLY A 110 12.86 -16.33 27.50
CA GLY A 110 13.07 -17.16 26.31
C GLY A 110 12.11 -16.83 25.16
N LEU A 111 10.86 -16.41 25.43
CA LEU A 111 9.90 -15.96 24.44
C LEU A 111 10.22 -14.55 23.90
N VAL A 112 10.73 -13.66 24.76
CA VAL A 112 11.19 -12.32 24.34
C VAL A 112 12.46 -12.41 23.49
N GLU A 113 13.40 -13.30 23.85
CA GLU A 113 14.60 -13.54 23.08
C GLU A 113 14.31 -14.21 21.71
N LYS A 114 13.35 -15.15 21.64
CA LYS A 114 12.86 -15.69 20.36
C LYS A 114 12.14 -14.64 19.50
N ARG A 115 11.43 -13.68 20.07
CA ARG A 115 10.85 -12.55 19.30
C ARG A 115 11.93 -11.62 18.73
N ARG A 116 13.04 -11.40 19.42
CA ARG A 116 14.16 -10.56 18.94
C ARG A 116 14.85 -11.10 17.67
N GLN A 117 14.67 -12.37 17.33
CA GLN A 117 15.34 -13.01 16.19
C GLN A 117 14.55 -12.90 14.87
N PHE A 118 13.36 -12.26 14.84
CA PHE A 118 12.50 -12.17 13.66
C PHE A 118 12.42 -10.76 13.01
N SER A 119 13.40 -9.91 13.22
CA SER A 119 13.56 -8.76 12.32
C SER A 119 14.38 -9.17 11.10
N THR A 120 13.82 -10.05 10.26
CA THR A 120 14.37 -10.26 8.93
C THR A 120 14.23 -8.96 8.16
N LYS A 121 15.39 -8.42 7.74
CA LYS A 121 15.44 -7.22 6.91
C LYS A 121 14.57 -7.43 5.67
N VAL A 122 13.65 -6.52 5.42
CA VAL A 122 12.83 -6.52 4.23
C VAL A 122 13.72 -6.23 3.01
N THR A 123 13.56 -7.00 1.94
CA THR A 123 14.35 -6.84 0.71
C THR A 123 13.46 -6.41 -0.46
N LEU A 124 14.04 -5.69 -1.40
CA LEU A 124 13.37 -5.40 -2.67
C LEU A 124 13.17 -6.74 -3.41
N PRO A 125 11.94 -7.16 -3.74
CA PRO A 125 11.73 -8.36 -4.52
C PRO A 125 12.17 -8.16 -5.97
N ASP A 126 12.72 -9.21 -6.59
CA ASP A 126 13.01 -9.22 -8.01
C ASP A 126 11.71 -9.11 -8.83
N LEU A 127 11.80 -8.47 -10.00
CA LEU A 127 10.70 -8.50 -10.97
C LEU A 127 10.60 -9.89 -11.61
N PRO A 128 9.39 -10.40 -11.87
CA PRO A 128 9.21 -11.69 -12.56
C PRO A 128 9.46 -11.60 -14.09
N TYR A 129 9.83 -10.43 -14.61
CA TYR A 129 10.07 -10.13 -16.03
C TYR A 129 11.07 -8.97 -16.18
N ASP A 130 11.65 -8.80 -17.37
CA ASP A 130 12.56 -7.70 -17.68
C ASP A 130 11.83 -6.34 -17.70
N PHE A 131 12.56 -5.24 -17.47
CA PHE A 131 11.99 -3.88 -17.48
C PHE A 131 11.23 -3.55 -18.76
N SER A 132 11.69 -4.04 -19.93
CA SER A 132 11.05 -3.82 -21.24
C SER A 132 9.87 -4.76 -21.55
N ALA A 133 9.61 -5.74 -20.70
CA ALA A 133 8.63 -6.80 -21.00
C ALA A 133 7.18 -6.33 -21.07
N LEU A 134 6.87 -5.18 -20.46
CA LEU A 134 5.54 -4.59 -20.44
C LEU A 134 5.31 -3.55 -21.56
N GLU A 135 6.31 -3.30 -22.40
CA GLU A 135 6.16 -2.42 -23.57
C GLU A 135 5.16 -3.00 -24.58
N PRO A 136 4.41 -2.16 -25.30
CA PRO A 136 4.41 -0.69 -25.27
C PRO A 136 3.47 -0.07 -24.21
N ILE A 137 2.96 -0.87 -23.27
CA ILE A 137 1.95 -0.43 -22.29
C ILE A 137 2.60 0.36 -21.14
N ILE A 138 3.75 -0.09 -20.65
CA ILE A 138 4.58 0.64 -19.68
C ILE A 138 6.02 0.61 -20.21
N ASP A 139 6.60 1.79 -20.42
CA ASP A 139 7.97 1.94 -20.93
C ASP A 139 9.00 1.36 -19.95
N ALA A 140 10.07 0.77 -20.48
CA ALA A 140 11.19 0.21 -19.71
C ALA A 140 11.78 1.23 -18.73
N GLN A 141 11.89 2.51 -19.12
CA GLN A 141 12.38 3.59 -18.26
C GLN A 141 11.49 3.78 -17.03
N ILE A 142 10.16 3.72 -17.20
CA ILE A 142 9.23 3.80 -16.05
C ILE A 142 9.45 2.61 -15.14
N MET A 143 9.51 1.39 -15.69
CA MET A 143 9.70 0.16 -14.91
C MET A 143 11.00 0.18 -14.11
N GLU A 144 12.10 0.60 -14.71
CA GLU A 144 13.40 0.71 -14.04
C GLU A 144 13.36 1.70 -12.88
N ILE A 145 12.87 2.92 -13.11
CA ILE A 145 12.78 3.96 -12.07
C ILE A 145 11.80 3.55 -10.99
N HIS A 146 10.62 3.04 -11.36
CA HIS A 146 9.55 2.69 -10.44
C HIS A 146 9.98 1.56 -9.50
N HIS A 147 10.62 0.51 -10.01
CA HIS A 147 11.14 -0.59 -9.20
C HIS A 147 12.41 -0.19 -8.44
N SER A 148 13.49 0.22 -9.15
CA SER A 148 14.82 0.36 -8.54
C SER A 148 14.98 1.62 -7.68
N LYS A 149 14.12 2.65 -7.86
CA LYS A 149 14.17 3.90 -7.09
C LYS A 149 12.96 4.02 -6.16
N HIS A 150 11.74 4.07 -6.68
CA HIS A 150 10.55 4.30 -5.82
C HIS A 150 10.33 3.14 -4.86
N HIS A 151 10.18 1.90 -5.34
CA HIS A 151 9.97 0.75 -4.48
C HIS A 151 11.15 0.51 -3.53
N ASN A 152 12.38 0.61 -4.03
CA ASN A 152 13.58 0.45 -3.21
C ASN A 152 13.69 1.51 -2.09
N THR A 153 13.21 2.73 -2.33
CA THR A 153 13.14 3.77 -1.29
C THR A 153 12.16 3.39 -0.19
N TYR A 154 10.99 2.85 -0.53
CA TYR A 154 10.06 2.34 0.48
C TYR A 154 10.67 1.21 1.31
N VAL A 155 11.34 0.25 0.68
CA VAL A 155 12.04 -0.86 1.36
C VAL A 155 13.11 -0.32 2.32
N THR A 156 13.93 0.61 1.86
CA THR A 156 14.99 1.22 2.67
C THR A 156 14.43 1.93 3.91
N ASN A 157 13.43 2.78 3.71
CA ASN A 157 12.80 3.54 4.78
C ASN A 157 11.98 2.66 5.73
N LEU A 158 11.37 1.59 5.22
CA LEU A 158 10.68 0.59 6.03
C LEU A 158 11.65 -0.10 6.99
N ASN A 159 12.83 -0.52 6.50
CA ASN A 159 13.85 -1.14 7.36
C ASN A 159 14.29 -0.21 8.49
N VAL A 160 14.56 1.07 8.18
CA VAL A 160 14.89 2.08 9.20
C VAL A 160 13.76 2.25 10.23
N THR A 161 12.51 2.21 9.75
CA THR A 161 11.32 2.32 10.62
C THR A 161 11.19 1.11 11.54
N LEU A 162 11.40 -0.10 11.01
CA LEU A 162 11.34 -1.36 11.78
C LEU A 162 12.44 -1.44 12.84
N GLU A 163 13.67 -0.98 12.53
CA GLU A 163 14.76 -0.90 13.50
C GLU A 163 14.38 0.03 14.67
N LYS A 164 13.90 1.25 14.37
CA LYS A 164 13.43 2.19 15.39
C LYS A 164 12.26 1.67 16.21
N LEU A 165 11.31 0.96 15.57
CA LEU A 165 10.18 0.36 16.25
C LEU A 165 10.63 -0.74 17.22
N THR A 166 11.59 -1.57 16.82
CA THR A 166 12.19 -2.60 17.68
C THR A 166 12.90 -1.99 18.88
N GLU A 167 13.61 -0.86 18.71
CA GLU A 167 14.24 -0.14 19.81
C GLU A 167 13.20 0.45 20.78
N ALA A 168 12.13 1.06 20.24
CA ALA A 168 11.06 1.63 21.05
C ALA A 168 10.31 0.54 21.85
N GLU A 169 10.04 -0.60 21.24
CA GLU A 169 9.45 -1.78 21.90
C GLU A 169 10.35 -2.29 23.03
N ALA A 170 11.68 -2.39 22.80
CA ALA A 170 12.63 -2.86 23.80
C ALA A 170 12.70 -1.93 25.03
N LYS A 171 12.42 -0.65 24.83
CA LYS A 171 12.39 0.38 25.88
C LYS A 171 10.99 0.57 26.50
N ASN A 172 9.96 -0.12 25.99
CA ASN A 172 8.53 0.13 26.30
C ASN A 172 8.13 1.61 26.07
N ASP A 173 8.75 2.27 25.09
CA ASP A 173 8.46 3.66 24.72
C ASP A 173 7.24 3.72 23.80
N VAL A 174 6.06 3.74 24.41
CA VAL A 174 4.78 3.78 23.70
C VAL A 174 4.65 5.05 22.85
N ALA A 175 5.17 6.18 23.31
CA ALA A 175 5.10 7.44 22.59
C ALA A 175 5.91 7.36 21.27
N ALA A 176 7.13 6.82 21.33
CA ALA A 176 7.94 6.59 20.13
C ALA A 176 7.30 5.59 19.19
N MET A 177 6.68 4.49 19.68
CA MET A 177 5.95 3.54 18.85
C MET A 177 4.78 4.20 18.10
N ILE A 178 4.02 5.07 18.78
CA ILE A 178 2.91 5.82 18.15
C ILE A 178 3.46 6.79 17.08
N ALA A 179 4.53 7.50 17.37
CA ALA A 179 5.15 8.44 16.43
C ALA A 179 5.69 7.78 15.15
N LEU A 180 6.03 6.49 15.20
CA LEU A 180 6.51 5.71 14.05
C LEU A 180 5.39 5.17 13.15
N GLN A 181 4.12 5.13 13.61
CA GLN A 181 3.01 4.55 12.85
C GLN A 181 2.81 5.18 11.46
N PRO A 182 2.88 6.51 11.26
CA PRO A 182 2.75 7.09 9.92
C PRO A 182 3.82 6.59 8.96
N ASN A 183 5.08 6.48 9.41
CA ASN A 183 6.19 5.99 8.59
C ASN A 183 6.04 4.50 8.27
N LEU A 184 5.61 3.70 9.25
CA LEU A 184 5.33 2.28 9.06
C LEU A 184 4.21 2.07 8.03
N LYS A 185 3.10 2.81 8.16
CA LYS A 185 1.97 2.73 7.24
C LYS A 185 2.37 3.15 5.82
N PHE A 186 3.10 4.27 5.68
CA PHE A 186 3.49 4.79 4.37
C PHE A 186 4.54 3.90 3.68
N ASN A 187 5.66 3.61 4.33
CA ASN A 187 6.73 2.83 3.71
C ASN A 187 6.40 1.33 3.64
N GLY A 188 5.72 0.80 4.67
CA GLY A 188 5.21 -0.58 4.67
C GLY A 188 4.14 -0.77 3.61
N GLY A 189 3.18 0.14 3.53
CA GLY A 189 2.18 0.15 2.47
C GLY A 189 2.81 0.25 1.08
N GLY A 190 3.79 1.17 0.90
CA GLY A 190 4.51 1.30 -0.36
C GLY A 190 5.21 -0.02 -0.76
N HIS A 191 5.85 -0.70 0.17
CA HIS A 191 6.46 -2.00 -0.10
C HIS A 191 5.44 -3.08 -0.48
N GLU A 192 4.37 -3.24 0.31
CA GLU A 192 3.34 -4.25 0.07
C GLU A 192 2.58 -4.00 -1.25
N ASN A 193 2.19 -2.74 -1.51
CA ASN A 193 1.47 -2.36 -2.72
C ASN A 193 2.29 -2.70 -3.97
N HIS A 194 3.57 -2.31 -4.00
CA HIS A 194 4.44 -2.57 -5.15
C HIS A 194 4.80 -4.06 -5.28
N SER A 195 4.97 -4.78 -4.16
CA SER A 195 5.23 -6.23 -4.18
C SER A 195 4.08 -7.02 -4.79
N LEU A 196 2.84 -6.56 -4.60
CA LEU A 196 1.67 -7.11 -5.27
C LEU A 196 1.64 -6.67 -6.74
N PHE A 197 1.86 -5.38 -7.02
CA PHE A 197 1.75 -4.78 -8.35
C PHE A 197 2.62 -5.49 -9.38
N TRP A 198 3.87 -5.77 -9.06
CA TRP A 198 4.77 -6.48 -9.98
C TRP A 198 4.27 -7.87 -10.38
N LYS A 199 3.64 -8.58 -9.46
CA LYS A 199 3.17 -9.96 -9.69
C LYS A 199 1.88 -10.03 -10.50
N VAL A 200 1.03 -9.00 -10.37
CA VAL A 200 -0.27 -8.97 -11.09
C VAL A 200 -0.17 -8.37 -12.50
N LEU A 201 1.05 -8.08 -12.95
CA LEU A 201 1.35 -7.68 -14.33
C LEU A 201 2.16 -8.77 -15.04
N GLN A 202 2.04 -8.83 -16.37
CA GLN A 202 2.79 -9.76 -17.23
C GLN A 202 2.92 -9.20 -18.66
N PRO A 203 3.85 -9.72 -19.46
CA PRO A 203 3.95 -9.35 -20.87
C PRO A 203 2.61 -9.54 -21.61
N LYS A 204 2.24 -8.58 -22.46
CA LYS A 204 0.98 -8.62 -23.23
C LYS A 204 0.79 -9.91 -24.00
N LYS A 205 1.86 -10.52 -24.54
CA LYS A 205 1.80 -11.80 -25.29
C LYS A 205 1.33 -12.97 -24.43
N GLU A 206 1.39 -12.85 -23.10
CA GLU A 206 0.99 -13.88 -22.14
C GLU A 206 -0.42 -13.65 -21.59
N TYR A 207 -1.08 -12.57 -22.03
CA TYR A 207 -2.42 -12.20 -21.58
C TYR A 207 -3.44 -13.31 -21.86
N SER A 208 -4.27 -13.57 -20.87
CA SER A 208 -5.49 -14.39 -20.99
C SER A 208 -6.58 -13.76 -20.12
N ASP A 209 -7.84 -13.91 -20.49
CA ASP A 209 -8.97 -13.43 -19.69
C ASP A 209 -9.06 -14.15 -18.34
N PRO A 210 -9.67 -13.53 -17.31
CA PRO A 210 -9.93 -14.18 -16.03
C PRO A 210 -10.76 -15.45 -16.21
N SER A 211 -10.42 -16.48 -15.42
CA SER A 211 -11.06 -17.80 -15.48
C SER A 211 -11.47 -18.24 -14.08
N GLY A 212 -11.94 -19.47 -13.96
CA GLY A 212 -12.17 -20.16 -12.69
C GLY A 212 -13.07 -19.41 -11.70
N GLU A 213 -12.68 -19.43 -10.45
CA GLU A 213 -13.40 -18.81 -9.34
C GLU A 213 -13.41 -17.28 -9.44
N LEU A 214 -12.30 -16.67 -9.90
CA LEU A 214 -12.23 -15.23 -10.11
C LEU A 214 -13.29 -14.74 -11.09
N LYS A 215 -13.40 -15.39 -12.24
CA LYS A 215 -14.42 -15.05 -13.25
C LYS A 215 -15.84 -15.16 -12.67
N ARG A 216 -16.14 -16.28 -12.00
CA ARG A 216 -17.43 -16.51 -11.36
C ARG A 216 -17.79 -15.42 -10.36
N MET A 217 -16.83 -15.01 -9.51
CA MET A 217 -17.05 -13.95 -8.54
C MET A 217 -17.20 -12.57 -9.18
N ILE A 218 -16.43 -12.27 -10.23
CA ILE A 218 -16.59 -11.03 -11.00
C ILE A 218 -17.99 -10.95 -11.61
N GLU A 219 -18.46 -12.01 -12.25
CA GLU A 219 -19.80 -12.04 -12.85
C GLU A 219 -20.91 -11.91 -11.81
N ARG A 220 -20.75 -12.56 -10.65
CA ARG A 220 -21.70 -12.44 -9.53
C ARG A 220 -21.77 -11.02 -8.96
N ASP A 221 -20.62 -10.40 -8.72
CA ASP A 221 -20.55 -9.16 -7.92
C ASP A 221 -20.67 -7.88 -8.78
N PHE A 222 -20.37 -7.99 -10.09
CA PHE A 222 -20.38 -6.85 -11.02
C PHE A 222 -21.30 -7.06 -12.23
N GLY A 223 -21.85 -8.25 -12.41
CA GLY A 223 -22.69 -8.61 -13.56
C GLY A 223 -21.87 -9.02 -14.80
N SER A 224 -20.69 -8.46 -15.01
CA SER A 224 -19.78 -8.84 -16.09
C SER A 224 -18.35 -8.38 -15.81
N PHE A 225 -17.38 -8.95 -16.51
CA PHE A 225 -15.99 -8.52 -16.46
C PHE A 225 -15.82 -7.08 -16.96
N GLU A 226 -16.55 -6.70 -17.99
CA GLU A 226 -16.51 -5.33 -18.53
C GLU A 226 -17.05 -4.30 -17.54
N ASN A 227 -18.16 -4.60 -16.86
CA ASN A 227 -18.70 -3.73 -15.81
C ASN A 227 -17.70 -3.55 -14.67
N MET A 228 -17.00 -4.61 -14.28
CA MET A 228 -15.95 -4.53 -13.27
C MET A 228 -14.82 -3.59 -13.72
N LYS A 229 -14.32 -3.75 -14.96
CA LYS A 229 -13.28 -2.86 -15.52
C LYS A 229 -13.73 -1.41 -15.57
N GLN A 230 -14.94 -1.14 -16.02
CA GLN A 230 -15.51 0.22 -16.09
C GLN A 230 -15.60 0.85 -14.69
N LYS A 231 -16.13 0.12 -13.70
CA LYS A 231 -16.22 0.57 -12.32
C LYS A 231 -14.84 0.86 -11.73
N PHE A 232 -13.89 -0.07 -11.96
CA PHE A 232 -12.51 0.08 -11.50
C PHE A 232 -11.84 1.31 -12.13
N ALA A 233 -11.90 1.44 -13.45
CA ALA A 233 -11.30 2.57 -14.17
C ALA A 233 -11.89 3.91 -13.71
N SER A 234 -13.23 4.00 -13.60
CA SER A 234 -13.91 5.21 -13.15
C SER A 234 -13.46 5.66 -11.76
N GLN A 235 -13.40 4.73 -10.80
CA GLN A 235 -12.98 5.08 -9.42
C GLN A 235 -11.48 5.38 -9.33
N THR A 236 -10.66 4.60 -10.04
CA THR A 236 -9.19 4.73 -10.00
C THR A 236 -8.73 6.04 -10.66
N VAL A 237 -9.32 6.42 -11.78
CA VAL A 237 -9.03 7.70 -12.45
C VAL A 237 -9.44 8.89 -11.59
N ALA A 238 -10.53 8.76 -10.82
CA ALA A 238 -11.06 9.81 -9.95
C ALA A 238 -10.25 10.05 -8.67
N VAL A 239 -9.22 9.24 -8.37
CA VAL A 239 -8.33 9.46 -7.23
C VAL A 239 -7.70 10.84 -7.32
N GLN A 240 -7.91 11.66 -6.28
CA GLN A 240 -7.32 13.00 -6.20
C GLN A 240 -5.88 12.91 -5.69
N GLY A 241 -4.95 13.46 -6.47
CA GLY A 241 -3.52 13.34 -6.16
C GLY A 241 -3.00 11.93 -6.41
N SER A 242 -2.15 11.47 -5.50
CA SER A 242 -1.50 10.16 -5.55
C SER A 242 -2.31 9.09 -4.83
N GLY A 243 -2.34 7.88 -5.36
CA GLY A 243 -3.04 6.77 -4.74
C GLY A 243 -3.12 5.53 -5.60
N TRP A 244 -4.02 4.63 -5.24
CA TRP A 244 -4.19 3.31 -5.83
C TRP A 244 -5.65 2.99 -6.09
N GLY A 245 -5.92 2.26 -7.16
CA GLY A 245 -7.17 1.54 -7.37
C GLY A 245 -7.01 0.06 -7.00
N TRP A 246 -8.01 -0.53 -6.36
CA TRP A 246 -7.96 -1.91 -5.87
C TRP A 246 -9.21 -2.70 -6.26
N LEU A 247 -9.00 -3.96 -6.64
CA LEU A 247 -10.01 -5.00 -6.53
C LEU A 247 -9.68 -5.78 -5.26
N GLY A 248 -10.56 -5.72 -4.26
CA GLY A 248 -10.36 -6.32 -2.95
C GLY A 248 -11.47 -7.30 -2.59
N LEU A 249 -11.11 -8.35 -1.83
CA LEU A 249 -12.05 -9.33 -1.28
C LEU A 249 -12.48 -8.92 0.14
N ASN A 250 -13.78 -8.84 0.37
CA ASN A 250 -14.31 -8.86 1.72
C ASN A 250 -14.34 -10.33 2.21
N LYS A 251 -13.55 -10.63 3.25
CA LYS A 251 -13.42 -12.01 3.77
C LYS A 251 -14.69 -12.52 4.47
N GLU A 252 -15.49 -11.64 5.03
CA GLU A 252 -16.71 -12.01 5.75
C GLU A 252 -17.83 -12.35 4.79
N THR A 253 -18.10 -11.46 3.82
CA THR A 253 -19.18 -11.63 2.84
C THR A 253 -18.77 -12.45 1.63
N LYS A 254 -17.47 -12.72 1.46
CA LYS A 254 -16.91 -13.40 0.27
C LYS A 254 -17.30 -12.69 -1.03
N THR A 255 -17.29 -11.34 -1.03
CA THR A 255 -17.63 -10.51 -2.19
C THR A 255 -16.44 -9.66 -2.63
N LEU A 256 -16.35 -9.40 -3.94
CA LEU A 256 -15.35 -8.52 -4.54
C LEU A 256 -15.85 -7.08 -4.57
N HIS A 257 -14.97 -6.16 -4.22
CA HIS A 257 -15.24 -4.73 -4.21
C HIS A 257 -14.14 -3.96 -4.95
N VAL A 258 -14.55 -2.89 -5.63
CA VAL A 258 -13.61 -1.88 -6.12
C VAL A 258 -13.54 -0.77 -5.09
N VAL A 259 -12.32 -0.43 -4.65
CA VAL A 259 -12.03 0.66 -3.72
C VAL A 259 -10.77 1.40 -4.14
N THR A 260 -10.55 2.58 -3.58
CA THR A 260 -9.33 3.36 -3.78
C THR A 260 -8.70 3.72 -2.46
N THR A 261 -7.39 3.91 -2.45
CA THR A 261 -6.66 4.42 -1.29
C THR A 261 -5.80 5.61 -1.70
N ALA A 262 -5.59 6.54 -0.77
CA ALA A 262 -4.72 7.69 -0.97
C ALA A 262 -3.25 7.31 -0.69
N ASN A 263 -2.34 7.98 -1.36
CA ASN A 263 -0.90 7.81 -1.17
C ASN A 263 -0.46 6.34 -1.26
N GLN A 264 0.26 5.85 -0.24
CA GLN A 264 0.68 4.45 -0.14
C GLN A 264 -0.15 3.65 0.88
N ASP A 265 -1.33 4.14 1.25
CA ASP A 265 -2.22 3.40 2.14
C ASP A 265 -2.57 2.04 1.51
N PRO A 266 -2.25 0.92 2.15
CA PRO A 266 -2.51 -0.39 1.56
C PRO A 266 -4.00 -0.74 1.61
N CYS A 267 -4.47 -1.53 0.64
CA CYS A 267 -5.87 -1.95 0.52
C CYS A 267 -6.46 -2.50 1.82
N ILE A 268 -5.65 -3.21 2.61
CA ILE A 268 -6.09 -3.79 3.89
C ILE A 268 -6.65 -2.77 4.88
N THR A 269 -6.25 -1.50 4.76
CA THR A 269 -6.79 -0.41 5.61
C THR A 269 -8.26 -0.10 5.34
N THR A 270 -8.81 -0.59 4.22
CA THR A 270 -10.23 -0.50 3.88
C THR A 270 -11.06 -1.67 4.41
N GLY A 271 -10.42 -2.63 5.10
CA GLY A 271 -11.05 -3.88 5.55
C GLY A 271 -11.13 -4.96 4.47
N LEU A 272 -10.53 -4.74 3.30
CA LEU A 272 -10.51 -5.68 2.18
C LEU A 272 -9.11 -6.29 1.99
N VAL A 273 -9.07 -7.55 1.55
CA VAL A 273 -7.82 -8.20 1.14
C VAL A 273 -7.56 -7.90 -0.33
N PRO A 274 -6.40 -7.30 -0.69
CA PRO A 274 -6.11 -6.97 -2.09
C PRO A 274 -5.93 -8.23 -2.94
N VAL A 275 -6.57 -8.27 -4.10
CA VAL A 275 -6.36 -9.32 -5.10
C VAL A 275 -5.72 -8.77 -6.37
N PHE A 276 -6.01 -7.51 -6.72
CA PHE A 276 -5.42 -6.76 -7.83
C PHE A 276 -5.36 -5.27 -7.47
N GLY A 277 -4.35 -4.57 -7.96
CA GLY A 277 -4.21 -3.13 -7.74
C GLY A 277 -3.48 -2.45 -8.89
N VAL A 278 -3.77 -1.15 -9.09
CA VAL A 278 -3.11 -0.28 -10.06
C VAL A 278 -2.63 0.99 -9.36
N ASP A 279 -1.35 1.27 -9.52
CA ASP A 279 -0.72 2.51 -9.06
C ASP A 279 -1.11 3.68 -9.96
N VAL A 280 -1.67 4.73 -9.37
CA VAL A 280 -1.99 5.97 -10.09
C VAL A 280 -1.26 7.20 -9.53
N TRP A 281 -0.15 6.97 -8.85
CA TRP A 281 0.87 7.98 -8.66
C TRP A 281 1.42 8.43 -10.01
N GLU A 282 1.74 9.71 -10.17
CA GLU A 282 2.30 10.23 -11.44
C GLU A 282 3.59 9.53 -11.84
N HIS A 283 4.41 9.07 -10.87
CA HIS A 283 5.64 8.32 -11.16
C HIS A 283 5.38 7.00 -11.92
N ALA A 284 4.18 6.43 -11.82
CA ALA A 284 3.83 5.18 -12.50
C ALA A 284 3.50 5.35 -13.98
N TYR A 285 3.19 6.59 -14.45
CA TYR A 285 2.71 6.78 -15.82
C TYR A 285 3.14 8.09 -16.48
N TYR A 286 3.54 9.13 -15.72
CA TYR A 286 3.67 10.49 -16.27
C TYR A 286 4.72 10.62 -17.37
N LEU A 287 5.83 9.89 -17.32
CA LEU A 287 6.87 9.94 -18.34
C LEU A 287 6.34 9.56 -19.74
N GLN A 288 5.39 8.63 -19.81
CA GLN A 288 4.81 8.11 -21.05
C GLN A 288 3.46 8.74 -21.37
N TYR A 289 2.55 8.76 -20.42
CA TYR A 289 1.15 9.18 -20.61
C TYR A 289 0.89 10.66 -20.26
N LYS A 290 1.86 11.36 -19.65
CA LYS A 290 1.74 12.74 -19.21
C LYS A 290 0.52 12.91 -18.26
N ASN A 291 -0.34 13.87 -18.54
CA ASN A 291 -1.57 14.13 -17.78
C ASN A 291 -2.74 13.17 -18.11
N LEU A 292 -2.53 12.21 -19.02
CA LEU A 292 -3.59 11.32 -19.50
C LEU A 292 -3.68 10.04 -18.64
N ARG A 293 -3.93 10.21 -17.33
CA ARG A 293 -4.16 9.08 -16.40
C ARG A 293 -5.22 8.09 -16.90
N PRO A 294 -6.36 8.53 -17.52
CA PRO A 294 -7.35 7.62 -18.06
C PRO A 294 -6.78 6.66 -19.10
N ASP A 295 -5.89 7.12 -19.97
CA ASP A 295 -5.29 6.30 -21.02
C ASP A 295 -4.40 5.21 -20.42
N TYR A 296 -3.59 5.56 -19.42
CA TYR A 296 -2.78 4.61 -18.66
C TYR A 296 -3.65 3.53 -17.99
N VAL A 297 -4.68 3.93 -17.23
CA VAL A 297 -5.56 2.99 -16.52
C VAL A 297 -6.31 2.09 -17.48
N ASN A 298 -6.73 2.59 -18.65
CA ASN A 298 -7.38 1.78 -19.67
C ASN A 298 -6.42 0.82 -20.39
N LYS A 299 -5.14 1.20 -20.52
CA LYS A 299 -4.12 0.36 -21.17
C LYS A 299 -3.59 -0.76 -20.29
N VAL A 300 -3.54 -0.56 -18.97
CA VAL A 300 -3.03 -1.56 -18.01
C VAL A 300 -3.77 -2.90 -18.14
N TRP A 301 -5.04 -2.91 -18.53
CA TRP A 301 -5.81 -4.15 -18.70
C TRP A 301 -5.19 -5.14 -19.70
N GLU A 302 -4.39 -4.64 -20.65
CA GLU A 302 -3.75 -5.48 -21.67
C GLU A 302 -2.57 -6.32 -21.14
N ILE A 303 -2.09 -6.02 -19.91
CA ILE A 303 -0.93 -6.65 -19.30
C ILE A 303 -1.22 -7.24 -17.92
N VAL A 304 -2.50 -7.39 -17.53
CA VAL A 304 -2.86 -7.99 -16.24
C VAL A 304 -2.60 -9.50 -16.25
N ASN A 305 -1.92 -9.99 -15.23
CA ASN A 305 -1.73 -11.42 -14.95
C ASN A 305 -2.93 -11.97 -14.18
N TRP A 306 -4.02 -12.27 -14.88
CA TRP A 306 -5.26 -12.76 -14.28
C TRP A 306 -5.08 -14.08 -13.54
N LYS A 307 -4.13 -14.91 -13.95
CA LYS A 307 -3.79 -16.13 -13.23
C LYS A 307 -3.26 -15.81 -11.81
N GLN A 308 -2.35 -14.85 -11.69
CA GLN A 308 -1.84 -14.40 -10.39
C GLN A 308 -2.95 -13.74 -9.55
N VAL A 309 -3.84 -12.96 -10.19
CA VAL A 309 -5.00 -12.36 -9.50
C VAL A 309 -5.92 -13.44 -8.94
N GLU A 310 -6.18 -14.53 -9.69
CA GLU A 310 -6.94 -15.68 -9.21
C GLU A 310 -6.24 -16.39 -8.04
N GLU A 311 -4.93 -16.60 -8.13
CA GLU A 311 -4.15 -17.18 -7.03
C GLU A 311 -4.23 -16.32 -5.75
N ASN A 312 -4.17 -14.98 -5.90
CA ASN A 312 -4.34 -14.07 -4.78
C ASN A 312 -5.74 -14.19 -4.16
N LEU A 313 -6.77 -14.29 -5.00
CA LEU A 313 -8.16 -14.49 -4.55
C LEU A 313 -8.30 -15.80 -3.79
N VAL A 314 -7.82 -16.92 -4.34
CA VAL A 314 -7.91 -18.24 -3.69
C VAL A 314 -7.21 -18.24 -2.33
N LYS A 315 -6.02 -17.63 -2.23
CA LYS A 315 -5.31 -17.46 -0.95
C LYS A 315 -6.10 -16.59 0.05
N ALA A 316 -6.79 -15.57 -0.43
CA ALA A 316 -7.59 -14.68 0.41
C ALA A 316 -8.90 -15.34 0.91
N LEU A 317 -9.44 -16.33 0.20
CA LEU A 317 -10.66 -17.05 0.56
C LEU A 317 -10.46 -18.06 1.71
N ILE A 318 -9.24 -18.53 1.91
CA ILE A 318 -8.80 -19.39 3.02
C ILE A 318 -8.61 -18.53 4.29
#